data_7a88346717aa4a6cd720ff8bf3cd507d
#
_entry.id   7a88346717aa4a6cd720ff8bf3cd507d
#
_cell.length_a   1.000
_cell.length_b   1.000
_cell.length_c   1.000
_cell.angle_alpha   90.00
_cell.angle_beta   90.00
_cell.angle_gamma   90.00
#
_symmetry.space_group_name_H-M   'P 1'
#
loop_
_entity.id
_entity.type
_entity.pdbx_description
1 polymer ?
#
loop_
_entity_poly.entity_id
_entity_poly.type
_entity_poly.pdbx_seq_one_letter_code
_entity_poly.pdbx_strand_id
1 'polypeptide(L)'
;MMKRFFVILISCLWLAVPLFAQSNKLIRELESKRGALQKQIAESESILKDTKKDVGSQLNSLAVLTGQIEERKRYIMAINNDVEAIQRELASLERQLHGLEKDLKDKKKKYEASVQYLYKNKSIEEKLMFIFSAKNLGQTYRRMRYVREYATYQRLQGEEILKKQDQIRKKKAELQQVKIAKENLLQERESEKVKLEEQEKEKRTLVTNLQKKQKGLQNEINKKRREANQLNAR
;
A
#
# COMPACT_ATOMS: atom_id res chain seq x y z
N MET A 1 31.49 19.29 28.06
CA MET A 1 30.07 19.25 27.70
C MET A 1 29.81 18.92 26.23
N MET A 2 30.71 19.14 25.27
CA MET A 2 30.52 18.86 23.82
C MET A 2 30.40 17.35 23.47
N LYS A 3 31.01 16.41 24.18
CA LYS A 3 30.93 14.96 23.89
C LYS A 3 29.56 14.32 24.15
N ARG A 4 28.76 14.87 25.07
CA ARG A 4 27.41 14.36 25.39
C ARG A 4 26.35 14.81 24.38
N PHE A 5 26.53 15.95 23.73
CA PHE A 5 25.67 16.41 22.65
C PHE A 5 25.84 15.61 21.34
N PHE A 6 27.08 15.15 21.07
CA PHE A 6 27.38 14.37 19.87
C PHE A 6 26.78 12.95 19.91
N VAL A 7 26.70 12.35 21.10
CA VAL A 7 26.08 11.02 21.31
C VAL A 7 24.56 11.07 21.15
N ILE A 8 23.91 12.14 21.58
CA ILE A 8 22.46 12.33 21.42
C ILE A 8 22.11 12.59 19.98
N LEU A 9 22.94 13.31 19.20
CA LEU A 9 22.73 13.58 17.77
C LEU A 9 22.89 12.30 16.93
N ILE A 10 23.83 11.42 17.28
CA ILE A 10 24.02 10.10 16.61
C ILE A 10 22.88 9.14 16.97
N SER A 11 22.35 9.19 18.20
CA SER A 11 21.21 8.36 18.62
C SER A 11 19.90 8.74 17.90
N CYS A 12 19.66 10.03 17.60
CA CYS A 12 18.50 10.46 16.82
C CYS A 12 18.58 10.10 15.32
N LEU A 13 19.81 9.94 14.78
CA LEU A 13 20.00 9.57 13.37
C LEU A 13 19.65 8.08 13.09
N TRP A 14 19.72 7.22 14.13
CA TRP A 14 19.39 5.79 14.02
C TRP A 14 17.90 5.48 14.15
N LEU A 15 17.07 6.41 14.62
CA LEU A 15 15.62 6.23 14.77
C LEU A 15 14.80 6.65 13.54
N ALA A 16 15.42 7.27 12.54
CA ALA A 16 14.72 7.77 11.34
C ALA A 16 14.67 6.78 10.18
N VAL A 17 15.27 5.58 10.29
CA VAL A 17 15.43 4.62 9.16
C VAL A 17 14.29 3.59 9.02
N PRO A 18 13.43 3.25 10.00
CA PRO A 18 12.49 2.14 9.83
C PRO A 18 11.18 2.47 9.11
N LEU A 19 10.82 3.74 8.88
CA LEU A 19 9.50 4.08 8.32
C LEU A 19 9.38 3.82 6.81
N PHE A 20 10.49 3.85 6.05
CA PHE A 20 10.48 3.54 4.61
C PHE A 20 10.49 2.03 4.30
N ALA A 21 10.94 1.20 5.25
CA ALA A 21 10.99 -0.25 5.06
C ALA A 21 9.65 -0.95 5.28
N GLN A 22 8.72 -0.35 6.01
CA GLN A 22 7.46 -0.99 6.40
C GLN A 22 6.44 -1.07 5.27
N SER A 23 6.25 -0.02 4.46
CA SER A 23 5.29 -0.06 3.35
C SER A 23 5.75 -1.01 2.24
N ASN A 24 7.04 -1.00 1.89
CA ASN A 24 7.60 -1.95 0.93
C ASN A 24 7.59 -3.40 1.43
N LYS A 25 7.74 -3.62 2.74
CA LYS A 25 7.68 -4.96 3.34
C LYS A 25 6.25 -5.50 3.29
N LEU A 26 5.26 -4.69 3.64
CA LEU A 26 3.85 -5.06 3.56
C LEU A 26 3.44 -5.42 2.12
N ILE A 27 3.76 -4.57 1.15
CA ILE A 27 3.46 -4.84 -0.28
C ILE A 27 4.09 -6.16 -0.72
N ARG A 28 5.37 -6.41 -0.42
CA ARG A 28 6.05 -7.67 -0.77
C ARG A 28 5.44 -8.90 -0.09
N GLU A 29 5.03 -8.80 1.17
CA GLU A 29 4.37 -9.89 1.89
C GLU A 29 3.00 -10.22 1.27
N LEU A 30 2.23 -9.20 0.90
CA LEU A 30 0.94 -9.34 0.24
C LEU A 30 1.09 -9.94 -1.17
N GLU A 31 2.07 -9.50 -1.94
CA GLU A 31 2.41 -10.09 -3.25
C GLU A 31 2.81 -11.56 -3.14
N SER A 32 3.61 -11.92 -2.14
CA SER A 32 4.02 -13.31 -1.89
C SER A 32 2.82 -14.22 -1.57
N LYS A 33 1.92 -13.77 -0.69
CA LYS A 33 0.69 -14.51 -0.34
C LYS A 33 -0.21 -14.70 -1.56
N ARG A 34 -0.38 -13.67 -2.38
CA ARG A 34 -1.16 -13.74 -3.62
C ARG A 34 -0.54 -14.69 -4.64
N GLY A 35 0.77 -14.63 -4.83
CA GLY A 35 1.49 -15.55 -5.70
C GLY A 35 1.29 -17.00 -5.31
N ALA A 36 1.30 -17.32 -4.00
CA ALA A 36 1.01 -18.67 -3.50
C ALA A 36 -0.42 -19.11 -3.81
N LEU A 37 -1.42 -18.23 -3.60
CA LEU A 37 -2.83 -18.54 -3.91
C LEU A 37 -3.06 -18.70 -5.42
N GLN A 38 -2.44 -17.85 -6.27
CA GLN A 38 -2.50 -18.01 -7.73
C GLN A 38 -1.92 -19.33 -8.20
N LYS A 39 -0.80 -19.79 -7.62
CA LYS A 39 -0.19 -21.07 -7.93
C LYS A 39 -1.13 -22.23 -7.59
N GLN A 40 -1.79 -22.20 -6.42
CA GLN A 40 -2.79 -23.20 -6.03
C GLN A 40 -3.97 -23.24 -7.01
N ILE A 41 -4.46 -22.06 -7.45
CA ILE A 41 -5.53 -21.96 -8.45
C ILE A 41 -5.08 -22.60 -9.77
N ALA A 42 -3.89 -22.27 -10.28
CA ALA A 42 -3.36 -22.81 -11.53
C ALA A 42 -3.14 -24.34 -11.48
N GLU A 43 -2.64 -24.86 -10.36
CA GLU A 43 -2.50 -26.31 -10.14
C GLU A 43 -3.87 -27.01 -10.16
N SER A 44 -4.88 -26.45 -9.49
CA SER A 44 -6.23 -26.99 -9.49
C SER A 44 -6.89 -26.92 -10.89
N GLU A 45 -6.64 -25.88 -11.68
CA GLU A 45 -7.11 -25.76 -13.07
C GLU A 45 -6.49 -26.83 -13.98
N SER A 46 -5.20 -27.15 -13.79
CA SER A 46 -4.52 -28.21 -14.53
C SER A 46 -5.14 -29.58 -14.27
N ILE A 47 -5.40 -29.90 -13.00
CA ILE A 47 -6.03 -31.17 -12.59
C ILE A 47 -7.43 -31.31 -13.22
N LEU A 48 -8.21 -30.23 -13.29
CA LEU A 48 -9.53 -30.23 -13.92
C LEU A 48 -9.48 -30.57 -15.41
N LYS A 49 -8.49 -30.04 -16.14
CA LYS A 49 -8.32 -30.26 -17.58
C LYS A 49 -8.06 -31.74 -17.91
N ASP A 50 -7.29 -32.41 -17.05
CA ASP A 50 -6.93 -33.83 -17.26
C ASP A 50 -8.08 -34.79 -16.89
N THR A 51 -9.00 -34.36 -16.01
CA THR A 51 -10.10 -35.21 -15.51
C THR A 51 -11.36 -35.16 -16.36
N LYS A 52 -11.46 -34.33 -17.37
CA LYS A 52 -12.69 -34.09 -18.18
C LYS A 52 -13.07 -35.28 -19.12
N LYS A 53 -12.30 -36.34 -19.18
CA LYS A 53 -12.47 -37.41 -20.21
C LYS A 53 -13.39 -38.56 -19.88
N ASP A 54 -13.85 -38.73 -18.63
CA ASP A 54 -14.63 -39.93 -18.26
C ASP A 54 -15.87 -39.58 -17.38
N VAL A 55 -16.94 -40.37 -17.53
CA VAL A 55 -18.22 -40.15 -16.83
C VAL A 55 -18.10 -40.35 -15.30
N GLY A 56 -17.22 -41.21 -14.83
CA GLY A 56 -16.89 -41.38 -13.42
C GLY A 56 -16.14 -40.14 -12.82
N SER A 57 -15.55 -39.30 -13.67
CA SER A 57 -14.77 -38.12 -13.29
C SER A 57 -15.60 -36.87 -13.02
N GLN A 58 -16.89 -36.85 -13.39
CA GLN A 58 -17.73 -35.66 -13.23
C GLN A 58 -17.93 -35.24 -11.76
N LEU A 59 -18.01 -36.20 -10.85
CA LEU A 59 -18.07 -35.92 -9.41
C LEU A 59 -16.74 -35.39 -8.87
N ASN A 60 -15.62 -35.96 -9.34
CA ASN A 60 -14.30 -35.46 -8.98
C ASN A 60 -14.08 -34.06 -9.58
N SER A 61 -14.49 -33.85 -10.83
CA SER A 61 -14.45 -32.52 -11.47
C SER A 61 -15.27 -31.51 -10.70
N LEU A 62 -16.44 -31.87 -10.19
CA LEU A 62 -17.26 -30.98 -9.36
C LEU A 62 -16.59 -30.66 -8.02
N ALA A 63 -15.94 -31.61 -7.39
CA ALA A 63 -15.20 -31.39 -6.15
C ALA A 63 -14.00 -30.47 -6.38
N VAL A 64 -13.21 -30.70 -7.44
CA VAL A 64 -12.08 -29.85 -7.82
C VAL A 64 -12.55 -28.43 -8.15
N LEU A 65 -13.59 -28.28 -8.98
CA LEU A 65 -14.15 -26.98 -9.34
C LEU A 65 -14.70 -26.22 -8.12
N THR A 66 -15.29 -26.95 -7.17
CA THR A 66 -15.75 -26.37 -5.91
C THR A 66 -14.58 -25.86 -5.09
N GLY A 67 -13.48 -26.63 -4.99
CA GLY A 67 -12.25 -26.21 -4.33
C GLY A 67 -11.66 -24.96 -4.97
N GLN A 68 -11.56 -24.93 -6.30
CA GLN A 68 -11.08 -23.74 -7.05
C GLN A 68 -11.92 -22.49 -6.77
N ILE A 69 -13.24 -22.62 -6.77
CA ILE A 69 -14.17 -21.53 -6.47
C ILE A 69 -13.90 -20.99 -5.05
N GLU A 70 -13.72 -21.87 -4.06
CA GLU A 70 -13.43 -21.46 -2.68
C GLU A 70 -12.05 -20.80 -2.55
N GLU A 71 -11.03 -21.33 -3.21
CA GLU A 71 -9.69 -20.73 -3.26
C GLU A 71 -9.74 -19.36 -3.91
N ARG A 72 -10.45 -19.20 -5.03
CA ARG A 72 -10.62 -17.91 -5.72
C ARG A 72 -11.40 -16.91 -4.88
N LYS A 73 -12.42 -17.32 -4.16
CA LYS A 73 -13.15 -16.48 -3.20
C LYS A 73 -12.24 -15.99 -2.07
N ARG A 74 -11.40 -16.88 -1.53
CA ARG A 74 -10.40 -16.50 -0.52
C ARG A 74 -9.39 -15.50 -1.07
N TYR A 75 -8.94 -15.71 -2.31
CA TYR A 75 -8.02 -14.80 -2.98
C TYR A 75 -8.63 -13.41 -3.17
N ILE A 76 -9.87 -13.33 -3.67
CA ILE A 76 -10.60 -12.05 -3.79
C ILE A 76 -10.78 -11.37 -2.43
N MET A 77 -11.07 -12.13 -1.36
CA MET A 77 -11.14 -11.58 0.00
C MET A 77 -9.78 -11.04 0.46
N ALA A 78 -8.69 -11.74 0.18
CA ALA A 78 -7.34 -11.26 0.48
C ALA A 78 -7.06 -9.94 -0.23
N ILE A 79 -7.35 -9.82 -1.53
CA ILE A 79 -7.21 -8.56 -2.28
C ILE A 79 -8.05 -7.44 -1.65
N ASN A 80 -9.28 -7.71 -1.24
CA ASN A 80 -10.12 -6.69 -0.58
C ASN A 80 -9.49 -6.19 0.72
N ASN A 81 -8.97 -7.09 1.55
CA ASN A 81 -8.28 -6.72 2.79
C ASN A 81 -7.01 -5.89 2.50
N ASP A 82 -6.28 -6.24 1.44
CA ASP A 82 -5.11 -5.51 0.99
C ASP A 82 -5.46 -4.10 0.50
N VAL A 83 -6.53 -3.98 -0.29
CA VAL A 83 -7.06 -2.68 -0.74
C VAL A 83 -7.45 -1.80 0.46
N GLU A 84 -8.10 -2.36 1.48
CA GLU A 84 -8.44 -1.63 2.69
C GLU A 84 -7.20 -1.18 3.48
N ALA A 85 -6.19 -2.06 3.59
CA ALA A 85 -4.93 -1.72 4.25
C ALA A 85 -4.22 -0.57 3.52
N ILE A 86 -4.13 -0.66 2.18
CA ILE A 86 -3.56 0.39 1.33
C ILE A 86 -4.37 1.69 1.43
N GLN A 87 -5.69 1.65 1.53
CA GLN A 87 -6.51 2.85 1.74
C GLN A 87 -6.18 3.56 3.05
N ARG A 88 -6.01 2.79 4.14
CA ARG A 88 -5.58 3.35 5.44
C ARG A 88 -4.19 3.99 5.35
N GLU A 89 -3.26 3.34 4.65
CA GLU A 89 -1.91 3.86 4.40
C GLU A 89 -1.96 5.15 3.57
N LEU A 90 -2.73 5.20 2.49
CA LEU A 90 -2.93 6.41 1.68
C LEU A 90 -3.45 7.58 2.53
N ALA A 91 -4.48 7.34 3.35
CA ALA A 91 -5.01 8.36 4.23
C ALA A 91 -3.99 8.87 5.27
N SER A 92 -3.10 7.98 5.74
CA SER A 92 -1.99 8.34 6.63
C SER A 92 -0.95 9.20 5.91
N LEU A 93 -0.51 8.78 4.72
CA LEU A 93 0.46 9.50 3.90
C LEU A 93 -0.04 10.88 3.49
N GLU A 94 -1.32 11.01 3.12
CA GLU A 94 -1.94 12.29 2.78
C GLU A 94 -1.97 13.26 3.97
N ARG A 95 -2.30 12.76 5.17
CA ARG A 95 -2.24 13.58 6.39
C ARG A 95 -0.82 14.04 6.72
N GLN A 96 0.17 13.14 6.61
CA GLN A 96 1.58 13.48 6.82
C GLN A 96 2.05 14.52 5.80
N LEU A 97 1.70 14.36 4.53
CA LEU A 97 2.04 15.28 3.45
C LEU A 97 1.43 16.66 3.72
N HIS A 98 0.14 16.73 4.06
CA HIS A 98 -0.53 17.98 4.40
C HIS A 98 0.14 18.69 5.58
N GLY A 99 0.50 17.94 6.64
CA GLY A 99 1.24 18.48 7.78
C GLY A 99 2.60 19.08 7.39
N LEU A 100 3.37 18.35 6.57
CA LEU A 100 4.66 18.81 6.06
C LEU A 100 4.53 20.06 5.17
N GLU A 101 3.53 20.12 4.30
CA GLU A 101 3.27 21.28 3.42
C GLU A 101 2.87 22.51 4.21
N LYS A 102 2.01 22.36 5.24
CA LYS A 102 1.63 23.43 6.15
C LYS A 102 2.86 23.97 6.89
N ASP A 103 3.65 23.09 7.49
CA ASP A 103 4.86 23.47 8.24
C ASP A 103 5.90 24.14 7.32
N LEU A 104 6.06 23.64 6.09
CA LEU A 104 6.92 24.31 5.09
C LEU A 104 6.43 25.71 4.75
N LYS A 105 5.11 25.88 4.57
CA LYS A 105 4.50 27.20 4.28
C LYS A 105 4.76 28.18 5.41
N ASP A 106 4.57 27.75 6.66
CA ASP A 106 4.78 28.59 7.84
C ASP A 106 6.26 28.96 8.01
N LYS A 107 7.18 28.00 7.78
CA LYS A 107 8.62 28.27 7.80
C LYS A 107 9.04 29.23 6.70
N LYS A 108 8.54 29.06 5.47
CA LYS A 108 8.82 29.98 4.36
C LYS A 108 8.35 31.39 4.67
N LYS A 109 7.13 31.57 5.21
CA LYS A 109 6.59 32.88 5.59
C LYS A 109 7.46 33.57 6.64
N LYS A 110 7.90 32.84 7.68
CA LYS A 110 8.80 33.38 8.71
C LYS A 110 10.16 33.73 8.13
N TYR A 111 10.71 32.89 7.28
CA TYR A 111 11.99 33.13 6.61
C TYR A 111 11.91 34.38 5.68
N GLU A 112 10.85 34.47 4.88
CA GLU A 112 10.60 35.59 3.99
C GLU A 112 10.54 36.93 4.76
N ALA A 113 9.74 36.97 5.85
CA ALA A 113 9.64 38.13 6.71
C ALA A 113 11.00 38.56 7.28
N SER A 114 11.79 37.59 7.68
CA SER A 114 13.14 37.80 8.20
C SER A 114 14.12 38.31 7.12
N VAL A 115 14.05 37.78 5.91
CA VAL A 115 14.84 38.25 4.76
C VAL A 115 14.42 39.65 4.34
N GLN A 116 13.11 39.95 4.31
CA GLN A 116 12.61 41.29 4.02
C GLN A 116 13.09 42.32 5.05
N TYR A 117 13.09 41.94 6.33
CA TYR A 117 13.64 42.80 7.40
C TYR A 117 15.12 43.05 7.15
N LEU A 118 15.92 42.03 6.85
CA LEU A 118 17.35 42.16 6.51
C LEU A 118 17.57 43.02 5.26
N TYR A 119 16.70 42.89 4.26
CA TYR A 119 16.81 43.64 3.01
C TYR A 119 16.54 45.15 3.23
N LYS A 120 15.51 45.45 4.03
CA LYS A 120 15.21 46.87 4.39
C LYS A 120 16.31 47.49 5.23
N ASN A 121 16.97 46.72 6.09
CA ASN A 121 18.07 47.19 6.97
C ASN A 121 19.42 46.73 6.43
N LYS A 122 19.64 46.91 5.12
CA LYS A 122 20.81 46.44 4.38
C LYS A 122 22.10 47.20 4.67
N SER A 123 22.00 48.41 5.20
CA SER A 123 23.15 49.29 5.31
C SER A 123 24.22 48.64 6.16
N ILE A 124 25.38 48.41 5.54
CA ILE A 124 26.61 48.00 6.23
C ILE A 124 26.91 49.02 7.32
N GLU A 125 26.62 50.29 7.03
CA GLU A 125 26.77 51.43 7.93
C GLU A 125 25.91 51.28 9.18
N GLU A 126 24.63 50.86 9.05
CA GLU A 126 23.76 50.62 10.19
C GLU A 126 24.26 49.46 11.07
N LYS A 127 24.77 48.38 10.47
CA LYS A 127 25.37 47.28 11.21
C LYS A 127 26.66 47.67 11.91
N LEU A 128 27.48 48.47 11.24
CA LEU A 128 28.68 49.03 11.84
C LEU A 128 28.34 50.05 12.95
N MET A 129 27.35 50.94 12.69
CA MET A 129 26.85 51.85 13.72
C MET A 129 26.27 51.10 14.92
N PHE A 130 25.50 50.00 14.70
CA PHE A 130 25.02 49.16 15.80
C PHE A 130 26.18 48.56 16.61
N ILE A 131 27.26 48.11 15.97
CA ILE A 131 28.43 47.55 16.66
C ILE A 131 29.19 48.63 17.39
N PHE A 132 29.48 49.75 16.72
CA PHE A 132 30.35 50.84 17.24
C PHE A 132 29.64 51.78 18.23
N SER A 133 28.30 51.87 18.24
CA SER A 133 27.53 52.59 19.24
C SER A 133 27.49 51.94 20.61
N ALA A 134 28.28 50.90 20.83
CA ALA A 134 28.40 50.20 22.12
C ALA A 134 29.12 51.09 23.14
N LYS A 135 28.67 51.08 24.39
CA LYS A 135 29.24 51.87 25.49
C LYS A 135 30.60 51.37 26.00
N ASN A 136 30.94 50.11 25.73
CA ASN A 136 32.20 49.52 26.13
C ASN A 136 32.55 48.30 25.24
N LEU A 137 33.81 47.87 25.29
CA LEU A 137 34.33 46.74 24.49
C LEU A 137 33.55 45.46 24.70
N GLY A 138 33.13 45.13 25.92
CA GLY A 138 32.32 43.93 26.20
C GLY A 138 30.96 43.98 25.49
N GLN A 139 30.32 45.14 25.38
CA GLN A 139 29.08 45.33 24.63
C GLN A 139 29.32 45.21 23.10
N THR A 140 30.43 45.76 22.60
CA THR A 140 30.85 45.62 21.20
C THR A 140 30.99 44.16 20.82
N TYR A 141 31.68 43.35 21.65
CA TYR A 141 31.85 41.91 21.43
C TYR A 141 30.52 41.16 21.41
N ARG A 142 29.62 41.46 22.36
CA ARG A 142 28.28 40.82 22.40
C ARG A 142 27.44 41.17 21.15
N ARG A 143 27.49 42.40 20.67
CA ARG A 143 26.78 42.83 19.45
C ARG A 143 27.34 42.18 18.19
N MET A 144 28.64 42.06 18.07
CA MET A 144 29.32 41.38 16.96
C MET A 144 28.94 39.89 16.95
N ARG A 145 28.97 39.23 18.13
CA ARG A 145 28.53 37.84 18.30
C ARG A 145 27.07 37.67 17.88
N TYR A 146 26.18 38.57 18.30
CA TYR A 146 24.77 38.54 17.91
C TYR A 146 24.57 38.59 16.39
N VAL A 147 25.25 39.48 15.69
CA VAL A 147 25.18 39.61 14.23
C VAL A 147 25.65 38.29 13.54
N ARG A 148 26.72 37.70 14.05
CA ARG A 148 27.22 36.41 13.53
C ARG A 148 26.23 35.25 13.78
N GLU A 149 25.74 35.16 14.99
CA GLU A 149 24.77 34.10 15.36
C GLU A 149 23.46 34.23 14.57
N TYR A 150 23.01 35.48 14.35
CA TYR A 150 21.82 35.74 13.52
C TYR A 150 22.05 35.32 12.06
N ALA A 151 23.18 35.60 11.47
CA ALA A 151 23.50 35.18 10.11
C ALA A 151 23.55 33.62 10.00
N THR A 152 24.14 32.98 11.00
CA THR A 152 24.16 31.50 11.07
C THR A 152 22.74 30.93 11.22
N TYR A 153 21.91 31.52 12.06
CA TYR A 153 20.50 31.11 12.22
C TYR A 153 19.74 31.21 10.89
N GLN A 154 19.90 32.30 10.14
CA GLN A 154 19.26 32.49 8.85
C GLN A 154 19.68 31.38 7.83
N ARG A 155 20.97 31.08 7.77
CA ARG A 155 21.48 29.99 6.91
C ARG A 155 20.84 28.65 7.27
N LEU A 156 20.80 28.31 8.57
CA LEU A 156 20.21 27.07 9.04
C LEU A 156 18.70 27.01 8.73
N GLN A 157 17.96 28.12 8.84
CA GLN A 157 16.56 28.17 8.45
C GLN A 157 16.36 27.90 6.95
N GLY A 158 17.22 28.42 6.09
CA GLY A 158 17.23 28.14 4.65
C GLY A 158 17.51 26.66 4.37
N GLU A 159 18.49 26.08 5.03
CA GLU A 159 18.82 24.65 4.90
C GLU A 159 17.65 23.74 5.37
N GLU A 160 16.98 24.10 6.47
CA GLU A 160 15.79 23.35 6.93
C GLU A 160 14.63 23.41 5.93
N ILE A 161 14.41 24.55 5.28
CA ILE A 161 13.40 24.70 4.22
C ILE A 161 13.71 23.74 3.06
N LEU A 162 14.97 23.69 2.61
CA LEU A 162 15.40 22.78 1.55
C LEU A 162 15.22 21.31 1.95
N LYS A 163 15.59 20.93 3.17
CA LYS A 163 15.36 19.57 3.70
C LYS A 163 13.88 19.21 3.72
N LYS A 164 13.01 20.11 4.16
CA LYS A 164 11.56 19.88 4.14
C LYS A 164 10.98 19.75 2.74
N GLN A 165 11.47 20.53 1.78
CA GLN A 165 11.08 20.38 0.38
C GLN A 165 11.46 19.01 -0.17
N ASP A 166 12.65 18.50 0.15
CA ASP A 166 13.07 17.16 -0.25
C ASP A 166 12.21 16.06 0.40
N GLN A 167 11.90 16.20 1.69
CA GLN A 167 10.98 15.29 2.39
C GLN A 167 9.58 15.24 1.72
N ILE A 168 9.02 16.40 1.37
CA ILE A 168 7.74 16.49 0.66
C ILE A 168 7.82 15.81 -0.70
N ARG A 169 8.91 16.04 -1.46
CA ARG A 169 9.12 15.39 -2.75
C ARG A 169 9.15 13.87 -2.62
N LYS A 170 9.88 13.34 -1.64
CA LYS A 170 9.95 11.90 -1.36
C LYS A 170 8.59 11.34 -0.96
N LYS A 171 7.86 12.04 -0.08
CA LYS A 171 6.51 11.63 0.33
C LYS A 171 5.50 11.64 -0.82
N LYS A 172 5.58 12.59 -1.74
CA LYS A 172 4.75 12.62 -2.95
C LYS A 172 5.04 11.44 -3.87
N ALA A 173 6.30 11.08 -4.04
CA ALA A 173 6.70 9.91 -4.83
C ALA A 173 6.18 8.61 -4.18
N GLU A 174 6.32 8.45 -2.86
CA GLU A 174 5.79 7.32 -2.10
C GLU A 174 4.27 7.21 -2.25
N LEU A 175 3.54 8.30 -2.06
CA LEU A 175 2.08 8.37 -2.25
C LEU A 175 1.67 7.92 -3.65
N GLN A 176 2.39 8.35 -4.68
CA GLN A 176 2.12 7.96 -6.06
C GLN A 176 2.32 6.46 -6.29
N GLN A 177 3.40 5.88 -5.76
CA GLN A 177 3.65 4.43 -5.85
C GLN A 177 2.53 3.63 -5.17
N VAL A 178 2.09 4.04 -3.98
CA VAL A 178 1.00 3.37 -3.26
C VAL A 178 -0.34 3.49 -4.01
N LYS A 179 -0.61 4.62 -4.68
CA LYS A 179 -1.78 4.78 -5.55
C LYS A 179 -1.76 3.82 -6.74
N ILE A 180 -0.62 3.67 -7.41
CA ILE A 180 -0.46 2.73 -8.53
C ILE A 180 -0.65 1.29 -8.03
N ALA A 181 -0.06 0.91 -6.90
CA ALA A 181 -0.23 -0.41 -6.33
C ALA A 181 -1.70 -0.73 -6.03
N LYS A 182 -2.45 0.24 -5.49
CA LYS A 182 -3.90 0.10 -5.28
C LYS A 182 -4.67 -0.14 -6.57
N GLU A 183 -4.36 0.63 -7.61
CA GLU A 183 -5.03 0.52 -8.90
C GLU A 183 -4.81 -0.84 -9.54
N ASN A 184 -3.58 -1.35 -9.51
CA ASN A 184 -3.24 -2.68 -9.99
C ASN A 184 -4.03 -3.77 -9.25
N LEU A 185 -4.16 -3.66 -7.92
CA LEU A 185 -4.97 -4.59 -7.12
C LEU A 185 -6.45 -4.56 -7.47
N LEU A 186 -6.99 -3.38 -7.77
CA LEU A 186 -8.39 -3.25 -8.18
C LEU A 186 -8.64 -3.90 -9.55
N GLN A 187 -7.71 -3.75 -10.49
CA GLN A 187 -7.79 -4.43 -11.79
C GLN A 187 -7.67 -5.95 -11.64
N GLU A 188 -6.73 -6.43 -10.81
CA GLU A 188 -6.56 -7.84 -10.52
C GLU A 188 -7.83 -8.44 -9.89
N ARG A 189 -8.41 -7.75 -8.91
CA ARG A 189 -9.68 -8.16 -8.28
C ARG A 189 -10.81 -8.31 -9.30
N GLU A 190 -10.93 -7.35 -10.23
CA GLU A 190 -11.99 -7.39 -11.25
C GLU A 190 -11.78 -8.58 -12.19
N SER A 191 -10.55 -8.81 -12.64
CA SER A 191 -10.20 -9.99 -13.43
C SER A 191 -10.55 -11.31 -12.73
N GLU A 192 -10.23 -11.42 -11.43
CA GLU A 192 -10.52 -12.62 -10.64
C GLU A 192 -12.02 -12.82 -10.39
N LYS A 193 -12.82 -11.74 -10.30
CA LYS A 193 -14.29 -11.83 -10.23
C LYS A 193 -14.88 -12.41 -11.51
N VAL A 194 -14.43 -11.94 -12.67
CA VAL A 194 -14.89 -12.48 -13.97
C VAL A 194 -14.63 -13.97 -14.04
N LYS A 195 -13.41 -14.41 -13.70
CA LYS A 195 -13.07 -15.85 -13.67
C LYS A 195 -13.91 -16.64 -12.67
N LEU A 196 -14.23 -16.04 -11.51
CA LEU A 196 -15.10 -16.67 -10.52
C LEU A 196 -16.52 -16.88 -11.07
N GLU A 197 -17.08 -15.88 -11.75
CA GLU A 197 -18.40 -15.96 -12.37
C GLU A 197 -18.47 -17.07 -13.44
N GLU A 198 -17.41 -17.18 -14.25
CA GLU A 198 -17.27 -18.27 -15.25
C GLU A 198 -17.25 -19.64 -14.58
N GLN A 199 -16.46 -19.80 -13.53
CA GLN A 199 -16.38 -21.07 -12.79
C GLN A 199 -17.70 -21.42 -12.07
N GLU A 200 -18.38 -20.45 -11.50
CA GLU A 200 -19.70 -20.67 -10.90
C GLU A 200 -20.74 -21.09 -11.95
N LYS A 201 -20.70 -20.49 -13.14
CA LYS A 201 -21.55 -20.90 -14.27
C LYS A 201 -21.23 -22.32 -14.73
N GLU A 202 -19.96 -22.68 -14.88
CA GLU A 202 -19.50 -24.03 -15.21
C GLU A 202 -19.99 -25.04 -14.15
N LYS A 203 -19.84 -24.73 -12.86
CA LYS A 203 -20.34 -25.54 -11.75
C LYS A 203 -21.85 -25.78 -11.85
N ARG A 204 -22.63 -24.72 -12.07
CA ARG A 204 -24.10 -24.86 -12.22
C ARG A 204 -24.48 -25.75 -13.39
N THR A 205 -23.78 -25.61 -14.52
CA THR A 205 -24.00 -26.46 -15.71
C THR A 205 -23.68 -27.93 -15.41
N LEU A 206 -22.55 -28.20 -14.76
CA LEU A 206 -22.13 -29.52 -14.37
C LEU A 206 -23.12 -30.19 -13.40
N VAL A 207 -23.58 -29.47 -12.38
CA VAL A 207 -24.61 -29.93 -11.42
C VAL A 207 -25.91 -30.26 -12.15
N THR A 208 -26.36 -29.39 -13.06
CA THR A 208 -27.59 -29.61 -13.84
C THR A 208 -27.48 -30.86 -14.70
N ASN A 209 -26.35 -31.10 -15.34
CA ASN A 209 -26.11 -32.28 -16.16
C ASN A 209 -26.07 -33.56 -15.32
N LEU A 210 -25.43 -33.55 -14.15
CA LEU A 210 -25.43 -34.67 -13.21
C LEU A 210 -26.84 -35.00 -12.73
N GLN A 211 -27.64 -33.97 -12.36
CA GLN A 211 -29.05 -34.17 -11.96
C GLN A 211 -29.90 -34.80 -13.06
N LYS A 212 -29.73 -34.33 -14.33
CA LYS A 212 -30.43 -34.90 -15.48
C LYS A 212 -30.05 -36.35 -15.70
N LYS A 213 -28.76 -36.72 -15.62
CA LYS A 213 -28.28 -38.09 -15.71
C LYS A 213 -28.82 -38.96 -14.58
N GLN A 214 -28.80 -38.46 -13.33
CA GLN A 214 -29.37 -39.19 -12.16
C GLN A 214 -30.84 -39.46 -12.37
N LYS A 215 -31.64 -38.47 -12.81
CA LYS A 215 -33.08 -38.63 -13.09
C LYS A 215 -33.31 -39.63 -14.25
N GLY A 216 -32.49 -39.57 -15.29
CA GLY A 216 -32.54 -40.54 -16.40
C GLY A 216 -32.29 -41.98 -15.93
N LEU A 217 -31.22 -42.23 -15.18
CA LEU A 217 -30.89 -43.51 -14.61
C LEU A 217 -31.98 -44.05 -13.67
N GLN A 218 -32.55 -43.16 -12.83
CA GLN A 218 -33.64 -43.54 -11.93
C GLN A 218 -34.88 -44.00 -12.71
N ASN A 219 -35.20 -43.30 -13.80
CA ASN A 219 -36.31 -43.68 -14.67
C ASN A 219 -36.09 -45.02 -15.37
N GLU A 220 -34.85 -45.24 -15.86
CA GLU A 220 -34.47 -46.57 -16.45
C GLU A 220 -34.57 -47.71 -15.44
N ILE A 221 -34.05 -47.48 -14.22
CA ILE A 221 -34.15 -48.47 -13.13
C ILE A 221 -35.62 -48.79 -12.84
N ASN A 222 -36.45 -47.75 -12.70
CA ASN A 222 -37.88 -47.95 -12.44
C ASN A 222 -38.58 -48.67 -13.59
N LYS A 223 -38.20 -48.38 -14.86
CA LYS A 223 -38.71 -49.08 -16.03
C LYS A 223 -38.31 -50.57 -16.01
N LYS A 224 -37.02 -50.85 -15.82
CA LYS A 224 -36.51 -52.21 -15.74
C LYS A 224 -37.13 -53.03 -14.59
N ARG A 225 -37.34 -52.39 -13.42
CA ARG A 225 -38.08 -53.02 -12.29
C ARG A 225 -39.52 -53.38 -12.65
N ARG A 226 -40.24 -52.52 -13.35
CA ARG A 226 -41.60 -52.80 -13.81
C ARG A 226 -41.64 -53.93 -14.81
N GLU A 227 -40.69 -53.95 -15.78
CA GLU A 227 -40.56 -55.02 -16.76
C GLU A 227 -40.25 -56.37 -16.07
N ALA A 228 -39.32 -56.37 -15.10
CA ALA A 228 -38.97 -57.56 -14.32
C ALA A 228 -40.16 -58.09 -13.50
N ASN A 229 -40.94 -57.20 -12.86
CA ASN A 229 -42.14 -57.56 -12.11
C ASN A 229 -43.22 -58.16 -13.02
N GLN A 230 -43.36 -57.62 -14.24
CA GLN A 230 -44.31 -58.19 -15.23
C GLN A 230 -43.87 -59.54 -15.74
N LEU A 231 -42.57 -59.81 -15.88
CA LEU A 231 -42.04 -61.10 -16.26
C LEU A 231 -42.20 -62.13 -15.15
N ASN A 232 -42.09 -61.79 -13.89
CA ASN A 232 -42.30 -62.68 -12.74
C ASN A 232 -43.77 -62.99 -12.44
N ALA A 233 -44.72 -62.20 -13.00
CA ALA A 233 -46.13 -62.38 -12.83
C ALA A 233 -46.81 -63.21 -13.95
N ARG A 234 -46.00 -63.60 -14.92
CA ARG A 234 -46.41 -64.56 -15.98
C ARG A 234 -45.88 -65.96 -15.69
#